data_de2a933f7a0fbfb864e5c5c1ac92b42a
#
_entry.id   de2a933f7a0fbfb864e5c5c1ac92b42a
#
_cell.length_a   1.000
_cell.length_b   1.000
_cell.length_c   1.000
_cell.angle_alpha   90.00
_cell.angle_beta   90.00
_cell.angle_gamma   90.00
#
_symmetry.space_group_name_H-M   'P 1'
#
loop_
_entity.id
_entity.type
_entity.pdbx_description
1 polymer ?
#
loop_
_entity_poly.entity_id
_entity_poly.type
_entity_poly.pdbx_seq_one_letter_code
_entity_poly.pdbx_strand_id
1 'polypeptide(L)'
;MLIQVWHHTLYSYDQVVLLGIHKLYLIPQYRPYFRIEHQKFQINPKTEGENFRQDLAGNWYKQCWFTQKTDHLEITGEWIFKLQSFNPFGFILDKSFEESGWSNPMFQFSYEERTAFLIPFLQEKEETYFMDFLTQVRKESSGLVDFIVRLTRMIYQEWKHEIRHEENIWDSTYTFEQKKGSCRDLALMEMDMLREIGLATRFVSGYAFNPDLEDGHELHAWLEVFLPGAGWVGVDPSLGLFTDQSYIPLASHPDPKRTLPVQGSYIGSATSQLVTRVDVKLLHK
;
A
#
# COMPACT_ATOMS: atom_id res chain seq x y z
N MET A 1 1.77 7.68 -21.66
CA MET A 1 2.06 6.23 -21.60
C MET A 1 0.75 5.49 -21.36
N LEU A 2 0.53 4.36 -22.02
CA LEU A 2 -0.64 3.49 -21.82
C LEU A 2 -0.17 2.15 -21.25
N ILE A 3 -0.74 1.74 -20.11
CA ILE A 3 -0.48 0.43 -19.52
C ILE A 3 -1.80 -0.35 -19.38
N GLN A 4 -1.71 -1.66 -19.51
CA GLN A 4 -2.78 -2.60 -19.20
C GLN A 4 -2.43 -3.35 -17.92
N VAL A 5 -3.37 -3.43 -16.99
CA VAL A 5 -3.29 -4.27 -15.80
C VAL A 5 -4.32 -5.37 -15.93
N TRP A 6 -3.88 -6.61 -15.82
CA TRP A 6 -4.73 -7.78 -15.67
C TRP A 6 -4.54 -8.38 -14.28
N HIS A 7 -5.62 -8.63 -13.58
CA HIS A 7 -5.64 -9.17 -12.24
C HIS A 7 -6.57 -10.38 -12.16
N HIS A 8 -6.09 -11.46 -11.58
CA HIS A 8 -6.86 -12.66 -11.32
C HIS A 8 -6.62 -13.14 -9.89
N THR A 9 -7.70 -13.34 -9.14
CA THR A 9 -7.68 -13.93 -7.80
C THR A 9 -8.66 -15.08 -7.77
N LEU A 10 -8.17 -16.24 -7.33
CA LEU A 10 -8.95 -17.47 -7.19
C LEU A 10 -8.81 -18.01 -5.76
N TYR A 11 -9.92 -18.08 -5.05
CA TYR A 11 -10.08 -18.88 -3.84
C TYR A 11 -10.71 -20.20 -4.22
N SER A 12 -10.05 -21.33 -3.92
CA SER A 12 -10.57 -22.68 -4.08
C SER A 12 -10.83 -23.29 -2.71
N TYR A 13 -11.97 -23.91 -2.53
CA TYR A 13 -12.40 -24.55 -1.30
C TYR A 13 -12.43 -26.06 -1.51
N ASP A 14 -11.90 -26.84 -0.55
CA ASP A 14 -11.91 -28.32 -0.62
C ASP A 14 -13.31 -28.94 -0.44
N GLN A 15 -14.28 -28.14 0.02
CA GLN A 15 -15.69 -28.48 0.12
C GLN A 15 -16.55 -27.28 -0.29
N VAL A 16 -17.80 -27.53 -0.69
CA VAL A 16 -18.73 -26.44 -1.02
C VAL A 16 -19.06 -25.60 0.21
N VAL A 17 -19.00 -24.30 0.05
CA VAL A 17 -19.25 -23.30 1.08
C VAL A 17 -20.36 -22.34 0.66
N LEU A 18 -20.94 -21.63 1.61
CA LEU A 18 -21.76 -20.45 1.34
C LEU A 18 -20.93 -19.19 1.58
N LEU A 19 -20.66 -18.43 0.53
CA LEU A 19 -19.93 -17.18 0.64
C LEU A 19 -20.77 -16.14 1.38
N GLY A 20 -20.16 -15.47 2.37
CA GLY A 20 -20.73 -14.32 3.06
C GLY A 20 -20.62 -13.05 2.22
N ILE A 21 -20.77 -11.92 2.88
CA ILE A 21 -20.55 -10.62 2.24
C ILE A 21 -19.06 -10.42 1.98
N HIS A 22 -18.71 -10.08 0.74
CA HIS A 22 -17.35 -9.76 0.34
C HIS A 22 -17.22 -8.29 -0.02
N LYS A 23 -16.06 -7.72 0.30
CA LYS A 23 -15.63 -6.37 -0.09
C LYS A 23 -14.40 -6.50 -0.97
N LEU A 24 -14.49 -5.99 -2.18
CA LEU A 24 -13.43 -6.06 -3.19
C LEU A 24 -12.83 -4.67 -3.37
N TYR A 25 -11.66 -4.44 -2.78
CA TYR A 25 -10.86 -3.20 -2.89
C TYR A 25 -9.98 -3.25 -4.13
N LEU A 26 -10.60 -3.50 -5.29
CA LEU A 26 -9.96 -3.57 -6.60
C LEU A 26 -10.39 -2.40 -7.50
N ILE A 27 -10.80 -1.31 -6.89
CA ILE A 27 -11.20 -0.09 -7.57
C ILE A 27 -10.06 0.91 -7.43
N PRO A 28 -9.38 1.28 -8.54
CA PRO A 28 -8.29 2.23 -8.48
C PRO A 28 -8.73 3.56 -7.87
N GLN A 29 -7.96 4.04 -6.89
CA GLN A 29 -8.18 5.34 -6.29
C GLN A 29 -7.81 6.43 -7.28
N TYR A 30 -8.64 7.46 -7.38
CA TYR A 30 -8.34 8.61 -8.24
C TYR A 30 -6.99 9.24 -7.89
N ARG A 31 -6.21 9.48 -8.94
CA ARG A 31 -5.00 10.31 -8.90
C ARG A 31 -4.97 11.19 -10.15
N PRO A 32 -4.51 12.46 -10.04
CA PRO A 32 -4.53 13.39 -11.17
C PRO A 32 -3.58 12.99 -12.32
N TYR A 33 -2.63 12.10 -12.07
CA TYR A 33 -1.62 11.66 -13.04
C TYR A 33 -1.99 10.39 -13.81
N PHE A 34 -3.19 9.84 -13.62
CA PHE A 34 -3.72 8.80 -14.49
C PHE A 34 -5.23 8.89 -14.68
N ARG A 35 -5.71 8.29 -15.75
CA ARG A 35 -7.14 8.05 -15.97
C ARG A 35 -7.36 6.63 -16.50
N ILE A 36 -8.51 6.06 -16.17
CA ILE A 36 -8.95 4.76 -16.66
C ILE A 36 -9.61 4.96 -18.02
N GLU A 37 -9.02 4.38 -19.08
CA GLU A 37 -9.58 4.39 -20.45
C GLU A 37 -10.49 3.19 -20.69
N HIS A 38 -10.21 2.05 -20.02
CA HIS A 38 -11.01 0.83 -20.08
C HIS A 38 -11.02 0.14 -18.75
N GLN A 39 -12.16 -0.47 -18.41
CA GLN A 39 -12.31 -1.31 -17.21
C GLN A 39 -13.27 -2.46 -17.50
N LYS A 40 -12.85 -3.68 -17.17
CA LYS A 40 -13.69 -4.87 -17.13
C LYS A 40 -13.49 -5.59 -15.81
N PHE A 41 -14.58 -6.01 -15.18
CA PHE A 41 -14.55 -6.67 -13.88
C PHE A 41 -15.55 -7.82 -13.86
N GLN A 42 -15.11 -9.02 -13.47
CA GLN A 42 -15.93 -10.22 -13.44
C GLN A 42 -15.76 -10.95 -12.12
N ILE A 43 -16.85 -11.52 -11.60
CA ILE A 43 -16.90 -12.31 -10.37
C ILE A 43 -17.62 -13.60 -10.69
N ASN A 44 -17.04 -14.73 -10.26
CA ASN A 44 -17.61 -16.05 -10.39
C ASN A 44 -17.50 -16.80 -9.04
N PRO A 45 -18.57 -17.36 -8.45
CA PRO A 45 -19.93 -17.42 -9.03
C PRO A 45 -20.57 -16.03 -9.17
N LYS A 46 -21.59 -15.96 -10.01
CA LYS A 46 -22.38 -14.73 -10.20
C LYS A 46 -22.93 -14.28 -8.85
N THR A 47 -22.76 -13.00 -8.56
CA THR A 47 -23.29 -12.37 -7.37
C THR A 47 -24.82 -12.33 -7.38
N GLU A 48 -25.47 -12.53 -6.25
CA GLU A 48 -26.92 -12.27 -6.10
C GLU A 48 -27.18 -10.76 -6.15
N GLY A 49 -26.28 -9.98 -5.56
CA GLY A 49 -26.30 -8.56 -5.68
C GLY A 49 -24.94 -7.94 -5.38
N GLU A 50 -24.76 -6.74 -5.89
CA GLU A 50 -23.53 -5.97 -5.72
C GLU A 50 -23.80 -4.48 -5.62
N ASN A 51 -22.89 -3.76 -4.96
CA ASN A 51 -23.00 -2.33 -4.77
C ASN A 51 -21.63 -1.69 -4.55
N PHE A 52 -21.46 -0.44 -4.99
CA PHE A 52 -20.27 0.34 -4.65
C PHE A 52 -20.48 1.06 -3.32
N ARG A 53 -19.45 1.03 -2.48
CA ARG A 53 -19.42 1.69 -1.17
C ARG A 53 -18.05 2.30 -0.94
N GLN A 54 -18.00 3.25 -0.03
CA GLN A 54 -16.76 3.89 0.41
C GLN A 54 -16.59 3.63 1.91
N ASP A 55 -15.37 3.31 2.33
CA ASP A 55 -15.04 3.16 3.74
C ASP A 55 -14.64 4.50 4.39
N LEU A 56 -14.34 4.48 5.70
CA LEU A 56 -13.95 5.68 6.45
C LEU A 56 -12.61 6.29 6.01
N ALA A 57 -11.75 5.51 5.38
CA ALA A 57 -10.47 5.98 4.82
C ALA A 57 -10.62 6.55 3.40
N GLY A 58 -11.84 6.56 2.86
CA GLY A 58 -12.14 7.06 1.52
C GLY A 58 -11.91 6.04 0.41
N ASN A 59 -11.60 4.78 0.73
CA ASN A 59 -11.40 3.75 -0.28
C ASN A 59 -12.74 3.28 -0.84
N TRP A 60 -12.84 3.26 -2.16
CA TRP A 60 -13.97 2.64 -2.84
C TRP A 60 -13.80 1.12 -2.89
N TYR A 61 -14.89 0.39 -2.62
CA TYR A 61 -14.95 -1.05 -2.77
C TYR A 61 -16.26 -1.49 -3.39
N LYS A 62 -16.25 -2.63 -4.05
CA LYS A 62 -17.46 -3.35 -4.47
C LYS A 62 -17.85 -4.29 -3.34
N GLN A 63 -19.03 -4.08 -2.76
CA GLN A 63 -19.65 -5.02 -1.84
C GLN A 63 -20.49 -6.01 -2.66
N CYS A 64 -20.31 -7.30 -2.46
CA CYS A 64 -21.09 -8.33 -3.12
C CYS A 64 -21.53 -9.42 -2.14
N TRP A 65 -22.65 -10.08 -2.44
CA TRP A 65 -23.19 -11.18 -1.67
C TRP A 65 -23.71 -12.29 -2.56
N PHE A 66 -23.80 -13.49 -1.99
CA PHE A 66 -24.07 -14.73 -2.69
C PHE A 66 -25.14 -15.52 -1.95
N THR A 67 -25.97 -16.28 -2.69
CA THR A 67 -27.00 -17.15 -2.12
C THR A 67 -26.77 -18.62 -2.49
N GLN A 68 -25.92 -18.89 -3.46
CA GLN A 68 -25.61 -20.25 -3.91
C GLN A 68 -24.33 -20.75 -3.24
N LYS A 69 -24.32 -22.05 -2.94
CA LYS A 69 -23.11 -22.74 -2.50
C LYS A 69 -22.13 -22.88 -3.67
N THR A 70 -20.84 -22.77 -3.37
CA THR A 70 -19.77 -22.85 -4.36
C THR A 70 -18.53 -23.53 -3.77
N ASP A 71 -17.66 -24.04 -4.62
CA ASP A 71 -16.32 -24.53 -4.27
C ASP A 71 -15.20 -23.55 -4.64
N HIS A 72 -15.56 -22.37 -5.17
CA HIS A 72 -14.58 -21.33 -5.52
C HIS A 72 -15.17 -19.92 -5.45
N LEU A 73 -14.27 -18.94 -5.38
CA LEU A 73 -14.54 -17.53 -5.68
C LEU A 73 -13.43 -17.02 -6.60
N GLU A 74 -13.80 -16.68 -7.83
CA GLU A 74 -12.89 -16.16 -8.84
C GLU A 74 -13.21 -14.69 -9.14
N ILE A 75 -12.18 -13.87 -9.16
CA ILE A 75 -12.29 -12.44 -9.45
C ILE A 75 -11.28 -12.10 -10.52
N THR A 76 -11.77 -11.54 -11.63
CA THR A 76 -10.92 -11.07 -12.73
C THR A 76 -11.17 -9.59 -13.00
N GLY A 77 -10.09 -8.82 -13.05
CA GLY A 77 -10.11 -7.41 -13.40
C GLY A 77 -9.17 -7.09 -14.55
N GLU A 78 -9.59 -6.21 -15.42
CA GLU A 78 -8.76 -5.69 -16.51
C GLU A 78 -8.95 -4.18 -16.59
N TRP A 79 -7.86 -3.44 -16.61
CA TRP A 79 -7.84 -1.98 -16.72
C TRP A 79 -6.83 -1.54 -17.76
N ILE A 80 -7.15 -0.49 -18.48
CA ILE A 80 -6.20 0.26 -19.29
C ILE A 80 -6.10 1.66 -18.70
N PHE A 81 -4.88 2.01 -18.28
CA PHE A 81 -4.58 3.32 -17.71
C PHE A 81 -3.80 4.17 -18.69
N LYS A 82 -4.22 5.41 -18.84
CA LYS A 82 -3.42 6.45 -19.48
C LYS A 82 -2.70 7.25 -18.40
N LEU A 83 -1.39 7.07 -18.35
CA LEU A 83 -0.51 7.71 -17.37
C LEU A 83 0.04 9.03 -17.92
N GLN A 84 0.15 10.02 -17.06
CA GLN A 84 0.77 11.32 -17.32
C GLN A 84 1.98 11.47 -16.42
N SER A 85 3.03 12.13 -16.89
CA SER A 85 4.23 12.37 -16.10
C SER A 85 3.89 13.07 -14.78
N PHE A 86 4.39 12.54 -13.70
CA PHE A 86 4.25 13.09 -12.35
C PHE A 86 5.63 13.16 -11.68
N ASN A 87 5.99 14.33 -11.16
CA ASN A 87 7.19 14.52 -10.39
C ASN A 87 6.88 14.34 -8.89
N PRO A 88 7.33 13.25 -8.25
CA PRO A 88 7.04 12.99 -6.83
C PRO A 88 7.69 14.01 -5.88
N PHE A 89 8.66 14.81 -6.36
CA PHE A 89 9.29 15.90 -5.61
C PHE A 89 8.73 17.27 -5.94
N GLY A 90 7.66 17.36 -6.73
CA GLY A 90 7.05 18.62 -7.17
C GLY A 90 6.16 19.29 -6.12
N PHE A 91 6.66 19.45 -4.89
CA PHE A 91 5.95 20.08 -3.78
C PHE A 91 6.83 21.09 -3.04
N ILE A 92 6.21 21.91 -2.21
CA ILE A 92 6.89 22.81 -1.27
C ILE A 92 6.52 22.35 0.14
N LEU A 93 7.53 21.95 0.91
CA LEU A 93 7.34 21.54 2.29
C LEU A 93 7.07 22.76 3.16
N ASP A 94 6.18 22.63 4.15
CA ASP A 94 6.02 23.64 5.19
C ASP A 94 7.30 23.72 6.02
N LYS A 95 7.92 24.91 5.97
CA LYS A 95 9.21 25.14 6.60
C LYS A 95 9.12 25.09 8.13
N SER A 96 8.04 25.58 8.70
CA SER A 96 7.85 25.58 10.16
C SER A 96 7.73 24.16 10.69
N PHE A 97 7.03 23.29 9.96
CA PHE A 97 6.94 21.87 10.27
C PHE A 97 8.29 21.16 10.19
N GLU A 98 9.05 21.40 9.11
CA GLU A 98 10.38 20.82 8.95
C GLU A 98 11.32 21.26 10.07
N GLU A 99 11.41 22.56 10.33
CA GLU A 99 12.30 23.13 11.35
C GLU A 99 11.93 22.62 12.75
N SER A 100 10.64 22.48 13.07
CA SER A 100 10.19 22.03 14.40
C SER A 100 10.70 20.65 14.76
N GLY A 101 10.65 19.69 13.84
CA GLY A 101 11.14 18.33 14.05
C GLY A 101 12.64 18.18 13.79
N TRP A 102 13.15 18.84 12.74
CA TRP A 102 14.56 18.74 12.36
C TRP A 102 15.50 19.33 13.40
N SER A 103 15.14 20.47 13.99
CA SER A 103 15.91 21.12 15.05
C SER A 103 15.63 20.55 16.43
N ASN A 104 14.66 19.67 16.59
CA ASN A 104 14.33 19.04 17.86
C ASN A 104 15.44 18.06 18.28
N PRO A 105 16.03 18.22 19.50
CA PRO A 105 17.04 17.29 20.00
C PRO A 105 16.58 15.83 20.06
N MET A 106 15.29 15.61 20.32
CA MET A 106 14.68 14.27 20.37
C MET A 106 14.29 13.75 18.97
N PHE A 107 14.54 14.50 17.91
CA PHE A 107 14.15 14.17 16.53
C PHE A 107 12.68 13.78 16.41
N GLN A 108 11.80 14.60 16.95
CA GLN A 108 10.37 14.39 16.96
C GLN A 108 9.65 15.50 16.18
N PHE A 109 8.81 15.10 15.24
CA PHE A 109 7.94 15.99 14.49
C PHE A 109 6.58 16.09 15.19
N SER A 110 5.97 17.27 15.13
CA SER A 110 4.62 17.48 15.62
C SER A 110 3.85 18.38 14.66
N TYR A 111 2.62 17.99 14.39
CA TYR A 111 1.72 18.81 13.57
C TYR A 111 1.10 19.90 14.45
N GLU A 112 1.04 21.13 13.95
CA GLU A 112 0.41 22.26 14.67
C GLU A 112 -1.07 21.97 14.96
N GLU A 113 -1.76 21.35 14.01
CA GLU A 113 -3.11 20.89 14.18
C GLU A 113 -3.16 19.37 14.33
N ARG A 114 -3.08 18.89 15.56
CA ARG A 114 -3.34 17.50 15.91
C ARG A 114 -4.84 17.24 15.89
N THR A 115 -5.41 17.18 14.70
CA THR A 115 -6.83 16.91 14.54
C THR A 115 -7.12 15.42 14.75
N ALA A 116 -8.37 15.09 15.11
CA ALA A 116 -8.83 13.70 15.20
C ALA A 116 -8.57 12.89 13.92
N PHE A 117 -8.41 13.57 12.78
CA PHE A 117 -8.10 12.94 11.49
C PHE A 117 -6.65 12.44 11.38
N LEU A 118 -5.68 13.01 12.10
CA LEU A 118 -4.26 12.60 12.04
C LEU A 118 -3.93 11.52 13.07
N ILE A 119 -4.63 11.46 14.20
CA ILE A 119 -4.35 10.50 15.28
C ILE A 119 -4.23 9.05 14.80
N PRO A 120 -5.12 8.50 13.94
CA PRO A 120 -4.99 7.13 13.46
C PRO A 120 -3.71 6.84 12.68
N PHE A 121 -3.12 7.85 12.07
CA PHE A 121 -1.93 7.74 11.21
C PHE A 121 -0.61 7.90 11.98
N LEU A 122 -0.66 8.45 13.19
CA LEU A 122 0.50 8.64 14.05
C LEU A 122 0.84 7.37 14.83
N GLN A 123 -0.15 6.65 15.36
CA GLN A 123 -0.03 5.40 16.13
C GLN A 123 1.16 5.42 17.11
N GLU A 124 1.14 6.37 18.04
CA GLU A 124 2.20 6.50 19.05
C GLU A 124 2.41 5.16 19.79
N LYS A 125 3.64 4.66 19.75
CA LYS A 125 4.08 3.51 20.55
C LYS A 125 4.78 4.03 21.79
N GLU A 126 4.57 3.38 22.93
CA GLU A 126 5.26 3.72 24.19
C GLU A 126 6.76 3.41 24.13
N GLU A 127 7.15 2.40 23.36
CA GLU A 127 8.53 1.96 23.20
C GLU A 127 9.10 2.41 21.85
N THR A 128 10.27 3.02 21.88
CA THR A 128 11.04 3.38 20.69
C THR A 128 12.05 2.27 20.39
N TYR A 129 12.00 1.74 19.18
CA TYR A 129 12.88 0.65 18.75
C TYR A 129 13.90 1.07 17.70
N PHE A 130 13.50 1.98 16.82
CA PHE A 130 14.30 2.35 15.65
C PHE A 130 15.11 3.64 15.82
N MET A 131 14.98 4.35 16.97
CA MET A 131 15.56 5.69 17.17
C MET A 131 17.06 5.78 16.95
N ASP A 132 17.83 4.76 17.37
CA ASP A 132 19.29 4.75 17.16
C ASP A 132 19.63 4.71 15.67
N PHE A 133 18.95 3.86 14.93
CA PHE A 133 19.09 3.74 13.48
C PHE A 133 18.66 5.03 12.76
N LEU A 134 17.47 5.55 13.10
CA LEU A 134 16.94 6.78 12.53
C LEU A 134 17.84 8.00 12.81
N THR A 135 18.39 8.07 14.03
CA THR A 135 19.35 9.13 14.40
C THR A 135 20.64 9.06 13.58
N GLN A 136 21.09 7.85 13.25
CA GLN A 136 22.26 7.69 12.36
C GLN A 136 21.95 8.17 10.94
N VAL A 137 20.81 7.79 10.37
CA VAL A 137 20.38 8.27 9.03
C VAL A 137 20.25 9.79 9.02
N ARG A 138 19.65 10.38 10.09
CA ARG A 138 19.52 11.84 10.23
C ARG A 138 20.86 12.56 10.13
N LYS A 139 21.93 12.06 10.77
CA LYS A 139 23.25 12.71 10.76
C LYS A 139 23.83 12.89 9.37
N GLU A 140 23.43 12.03 8.43
CA GLU A 140 23.89 12.06 7.05
C GLU A 140 22.94 12.84 6.12
N SER A 141 21.84 13.34 6.66
CA SER A 141 20.77 13.98 5.90
C SER A 141 20.79 15.50 6.07
N SER A 142 20.43 16.24 5.03
CA SER A 142 20.41 17.69 4.98
C SER A 142 19.07 18.33 5.37
N GLY A 143 18.00 17.52 5.51
CA GLY A 143 16.63 17.93 5.84
C GLY A 143 15.68 16.76 5.77
N LEU A 144 14.39 16.98 6.05
CA LEU A 144 13.38 15.92 6.17
C LEU A 144 13.22 15.12 4.88
N VAL A 145 13.15 15.77 3.72
CA VAL A 145 12.97 15.07 2.44
C VAL A 145 14.20 14.21 2.11
N ASP A 146 15.42 14.74 2.31
CA ASP A 146 16.66 13.97 2.12
C ASP A 146 16.74 12.79 3.09
N PHE A 147 16.29 12.98 4.34
CA PHE A 147 16.20 11.91 5.33
C PHE A 147 15.29 10.76 4.85
N ILE A 148 14.07 11.07 4.40
CA ILE A 148 13.14 10.04 3.91
C ILE A 148 13.73 9.33 2.68
N VAL A 149 14.32 10.07 1.73
CA VAL A 149 14.98 9.49 0.55
C VAL A 149 16.10 8.53 0.96
N ARG A 150 16.95 8.93 1.90
CA ARG A 150 18.07 8.10 2.40
C ARG A 150 17.58 6.88 3.14
N LEU A 151 16.60 7.03 4.03
CA LEU A 151 16.00 5.94 4.78
C LEU A 151 15.43 4.89 3.83
N THR A 152 14.57 5.29 2.89
CA THR A 152 13.96 4.41 1.89
C THR A 152 15.03 3.69 1.05
N ARG A 153 16.04 4.43 0.59
CA ARG A 153 17.12 3.87 -0.21
C ARG A 153 18.00 2.91 0.59
N MET A 154 18.27 3.21 1.86
CA MET A 154 19.05 2.35 2.75
C MET A 154 18.29 1.04 3.01
N ILE A 155 16.98 1.10 3.24
CA ILE A 155 16.15 -0.10 3.38
C ILE A 155 16.24 -0.96 2.11
N TYR A 156 16.07 -0.36 0.93
CA TYR A 156 16.23 -1.07 -0.35
C TYR A 156 17.60 -1.75 -0.51
N GLN A 157 18.66 -1.12 -0.03
CA GLN A 157 20.03 -1.62 -0.20
C GLN A 157 20.41 -2.68 0.83
N GLU A 158 19.93 -2.58 2.07
CA GLU A 158 20.34 -3.42 3.18
C GLU A 158 19.36 -4.53 3.53
N TRP A 159 18.08 -4.40 3.14
CA TRP A 159 17.08 -5.44 3.35
C TRP A 159 16.80 -6.17 2.06
N LYS A 160 16.98 -7.50 2.09
CA LYS A 160 16.70 -8.33 0.91
C LYS A 160 15.20 -8.41 0.68
N HIS A 161 14.74 -7.96 -0.50
CA HIS A 161 13.36 -8.19 -0.92
C HIS A 161 13.15 -9.67 -1.26
N GLU A 162 12.09 -10.28 -0.68
CA GLU A 162 11.68 -11.67 -0.91
C GLU A 162 10.20 -11.72 -1.26
N ILE A 163 9.84 -12.52 -2.27
CA ILE A 163 8.43 -12.82 -2.56
C ILE A 163 7.92 -13.79 -1.51
N ARG A 164 6.86 -13.41 -0.80
CA ARG A 164 6.22 -14.23 0.22
C ARG A 164 4.76 -14.48 -0.15
N HIS A 165 4.36 -15.74 -0.15
CA HIS A 165 2.99 -16.15 -0.48
C HIS A 165 2.09 -16.28 0.75
N GLU A 166 2.64 -16.24 1.96
CA GLU A 166 1.86 -16.23 3.21
C GLU A 166 1.07 -14.92 3.31
N GLU A 167 -0.17 -15.00 3.76
CA GLU A 167 -1.07 -13.83 3.83
C GLU A 167 -0.68 -12.82 4.92
N ASN A 168 0.08 -13.25 5.94
CA ASN A 168 0.47 -12.39 7.05
C ASN A 168 1.53 -11.34 6.66
N ILE A 169 1.54 -10.24 7.35
CA ILE A 169 2.60 -9.24 7.33
C ILE A 169 3.46 -9.47 8.58
N TRP A 170 4.78 -9.46 8.41
CA TRP A 170 5.69 -9.57 9.54
C TRP A 170 5.66 -8.31 10.41
N ASP A 171 5.93 -8.49 11.70
CA ASP A 171 6.16 -7.37 12.60
C ASP A 171 7.38 -6.55 12.14
N SER A 172 7.33 -5.23 12.37
CA SER A 172 8.35 -4.30 11.90
C SER A 172 9.71 -4.56 12.55
N THR A 173 9.74 -4.91 13.84
CA THR A 173 11.00 -5.24 14.55
C THR A 173 11.60 -6.54 14.05
N TYR A 174 10.76 -7.55 13.81
CA TYR A 174 11.20 -8.80 13.21
C TYR A 174 11.77 -8.59 11.79
N THR A 175 11.07 -7.82 10.94
CA THR A 175 11.55 -7.47 9.59
C THR A 175 12.89 -6.75 9.65
N PHE A 176 13.04 -5.82 10.60
CA PHE A 176 14.28 -5.07 10.81
C PHE A 176 15.45 -5.99 11.17
N GLU A 177 15.25 -6.89 12.11
CA GLU A 177 16.29 -7.83 12.57
C GLU A 177 16.68 -8.87 11.52
N GLN A 178 15.69 -9.36 10.75
CA GLN A 178 15.94 -10.36 9.71
C GLN A 178 16.63 -9.81 8.47
N LYS A 179 16.70 -8.50 8.31
CA LYS A 179 17.26 -7.82 7.13
C LYS A 179 16.67 -8.33 5.81
N LYS A 180 15.38 -8.69 5.81
CA LYS A 180 14.65 -9.16 4.64
C LYS A 180 13.14 -9.06 4.85
N GLY A 181 12.38 -9.09 3.77
CA GLY A 181 10.92 -9.11 3.79
C GLY A 181 10.31 -8.93 2.41
N SER A 182 8.99 -9.11 2.32
CA SER A 182 8.24 -8.74 1.11
C SER A 182 7.98 -7.23 1.07
N CYS A 183 7.47 -6.72 -0.06
CA CYS A 183 7.10 -5.31 -0.19
C CYS A 183 6.22 -4.81 0.96
N ARG A 184 5.24 -5.63 1.42
CA ARG A 184 4.36 -5.27 2.53
C ARG A 184 5.06 -5.24 3.89
N ASP A 185 6.05 -6.12 4.12
CA ASP A 185 6.82 -6.16 5.36
C ASP A 185 7.73 -4.94 5.46
N LEU A 186 8.44 -4.61 4.36
CA LEU A 186 9.31 -3.45 4.27
C LEU A 186 8.51 -2.14 4.37
N ALA A 187 7.33 -2.06 3.72
CA ALA A 187 6.47 -0.89 3.82
C ALA A 187 5.95 -0.67 5.24
N LEU A 188 5.53 -1.72 5.96
CA LEU A 188 5.11 -1.60 7.36
C LEU A 188 6.28 -1.20 8.25
N MET A 189 7.47 -1.76 8.04
CA MET A 189 8.67 -1.43 8.81
C MET A 189 9.02 0.06 8.66
N GLU A 190 9.11 0.59 7.45
CA GLU A 190 9.41 2.01 7.25
C GLU A 190 8.27 2.92 7.76
N MET A 191 7.02 2.48 7.62
CA MET A 191 5.87 3.19 8.18
C MET A 191 5.97 3.36 9.69
N ASP A 192 6.34 2.30 10.42
CA ASP A 192 6.52 2.34 11.87
C ASP A 192 7.77 3.16 12.28
N MET A 193 8.85 3.08 11.51
CA MET A 193 10.04 3.94 11.69
C MET A 193 9.69 5.42 11.61
N LEU A 194 8.91 5.82 10.59
CA LEU A 194 8.49 7.21 10.42
C LEU A 194 7.50 7.65 11.50
N ARG A 195 6.63 6.77 11.96
CA ARG A 195 5.73 7.03 13.10
C ARG A 195 6.48 7.24 14.41
N GLU A 196 7.57 6.50 14.62
CA GLU A 196 8.39 6.64 15.83
C GLU A 196 8.98 8.04 15.99
N ILE A 197 9.22 8.74 14.89
CA ILE A 197 9.64 10.16 14.89
C ILE A 197 8.47 11.16 14.73
N GLY A 198 7.23 10.69 14.91
CA GLY A 198 6.03 11.52 14.91
C GLY A 198 5.47 11.88 13.52
N LEU A 199 5.89 11.20 12.45
CA LEU A 199 5.33 11.40 11.11
C LEU A 199 4.08 10.55 10.91
N ALA A 200 3.00 11.18 10.43
CA ALA A 200 1.76 10.49 10.09
C ALA A 200 1.95 9.67 8.81
N THR A 201 1.69 8.35 8.89
CA THR A 201 1.87 7.43 7.76
C THR A 201 0.67 6.53 7.55
N ARG A 202 0.49 6.07 6.31
CA ARG A 202 -0.51 5.07 5.95
C ARG A 202 0.06 4.04 4.97
N PHE A 203 -0.43 2.83 5.10
CA PHE A 203 -0.12 1.73 4.19
C PHE A 203 -0.96 1.84 2.94
N VAL A 204 -0.40 1.49 1.78
CA VAL A 204 -1.09 1.48 0.50
C VAL A 204 -0.88 0.14 -0.18
N SER A 205 -1.96 -0.44 -0.70
CA SER A 205 -1.92 -1.57 -1.62
C SER A 205 -2.37 -1.15 -3.01
N GLY A 206 -1.79 -1.74 -4.06
CA GLY A 206 -2.11 -1.39 -5.43
C GLY A 206 -1.29 -2.14 -6.45
N TYR A 207 -1.12 -1.55 -7.61
CA TYR A 207 -0.27 -2.04 -8.68
C TYR A 207 0.91 -1.09 -8.88
N ALA A 208 2.08 -1.64 -9.12
CA ALA A 208 3.26 -0.88 -9.54
C ALA A 208 3.73 -1.41 -10.90
N PHE A 209 3.90 -0.52 -11.86
CA PHE A 209 4.49 -0.85 -13.14
C PHE A 209 5.99 -0.61 -13.10
N ASN A 210 6.77 -1.67 -13.26
CA ASN A 210 8.22 -1.55 -13.43
C ASN A 210 8.59 -1.92 -14.87
N PRO A 211 9.04 -0.95 -15.69
CA PRO A 211 9.38 -1.20 -17.09
C PRO A 211 10.58 -2.14 -17.30
N ASP A 212 11.37 -2.37 -16.24
CA ASP A 212 12.53 -3.25 -16.27
C ASP A 212 12.16 -4.72 -16.01
N LEU A 213 10.91 -5.00 -15.64
CA LEU A 213 10.38 -6.35 -15.49
C LEU A 213 9.56 -6.75 -16.72
N GLU A 214 9.94 -7.85 -17.37
CA GLU A 214 9.14 -8.44 -18.47
C GLU A 214 7.92 -9.19 -17.94
N ASP A 215 8.09 -9.92 -16.82
CA ASP A 215 7.06 -10.71 -16.14
C ASP A 215 7.20 -10.59 -14.62
N GLY A 216 6.18 -11.03 -13.88
CA GLY A 216 6.26 -11.15 -12.42
C GLY A 216 5.77 -9.92 -11.67
N HIS A 217 4.91 -9.11 -12.30
CA HIS A 217 4.18 -8.09 -11.58
C HIS A 217 3.22 -8.77 -10.60
N GLU A 218 3.18 -8.25 -9.38
CA GLU A 218 2.29 -8.72 -8.33
C GLU A 218 1.46 -7.56 -7.77
N LEU A 219 0.49 -7.88 -6.94
CA LEU A 219 -0.05 -6.88 -6.03
C LEU A 219 1.10 -6.32 -5.21
N HIS A 220 1.18 -5.01 -5.20
CA HIS A 220 2.28 -4.30 -4.59
C HIS A 220 1.84 -3.51 -3.36
N ALA A 221 2.78 -3.25 -2.48
CA ALA A 221 2.54 -2.48 -1.27
C ALA A 221 3.65 -1.45 -1.05
N TRP A 222 3.24 -0.27 -0.60
CA TRP A 222 4.11 0.83 -0.24
C TRP A 222 3.49 1.63 0.92
N LEU A 223 4.10 2.71 1.32
CA LEU A 223 3.52 3.63 2.30
C LEU A 223 3.36 5.03 1.72
N GLU A 224 2.52 5.82 2.35
CA GLU A 224 2.46 7.26 2.14
C GLU A 224 2.69 7.97 3.48
N VAL A 225 3.52 9.01 3.46
CA VAL A 225 3.78 9.89 4.60
C VAL A 225 3.10 11.24 4.38
N PHE A 226 2.44 11.78 5.40
CA PHE A 226 1.81 13.10 5.31
C PHE A 226 2.80 14.19 5.70
N LEU A 227 3.09 15.06 4.75
CA LEU A 227 4.00 16.19 4.93
C LEU A 227 3.22 17.51 4.71
N PRO A 228 3.10 18.38 5.72
CA PRO A 228 2.48 19.70 5.55
C PRO A 228 3.09 20.47 4.37
N GLY A 229 2.24 21.03 3.52
CA GLY A 229 2.63 21.66 2.25
C GLY A 229 2.68 20.71 1.06
N ALA A 230 3.01 19.42 1.27
CA ALA A 230 3.07 18.39 0.22
C ALA A 230 1.82 17.48 0.18
N GLY A 231 1.15 17.29 1.33
CA GLY A 231 0.09 16.27 1.48
C GLY A 231 0.66 14.86 1.64
N TRP A 232 -0.04 13.85 1.11
CA TRP A 232 0.41 12.46 1.14
C TRP A 232 1.45 12.20 0.06
N VAL A 233 2.67 11.85 0.46
CA VAL A 233 3.81 11.54 -0.41
C VAL A 233 4.08 10.04 -0.34
N GLY A 234 4.06 9.36 -1.47
CA GLY A 234 4.28 7.93 -1.55
C GLY A 234 5.76 7.54 -1.56
N VAL A 235 6.10 6.48 -0.82
CA VAL A 235 7.46 5.99 -0.62
C VAL A 235 7.46 4.46 -0.69
N ASP A 236 8.37 3.89 -1.44
CA ASP A 236 8.47 2.45 -1.65
C ASP A 236 9.86 1.92 -1.24
N PRO A 237 9.99 1.34 -0.05
CA PRO A 237 11.25 0.79 0.43
C PRO A 237 11.71 -0.47 -0.30
N SER A 238 10.80 -1.18 -0.96
CA SER A 238 11.16 -2.40 -1.70
C SER A 238 11.84 -2.11 -3.05
N LEU A 239 11.64 -0.89 -3.58
CA LEU A 239 12.28 -0.40 -4.81
C LEU A 239 13.23 0.79 -4.55
N GLY A 240 13.24 1.33 -3.33
CA GLY A 240 14.10 2.47 -2.95
C GLY A 240 13.68 3.79 -3.59
N LEU A 241 12.38 3.99 -3.87
CA LEU A 241 11.86 5.06 -4.69
C LEU A 241 10.74 5.84 -3.99
N PHE A 242 10.56 7.10 -4.39
CA PHE A 242 9.29 7.81 -4.20
C PHE A 242 8.33 7.41 -5.32
N THR A 243 7.05 7.23 -4.98
CA THR A 243 6.07 6.74 -5.95
C THR A 243 5.71 7.80 -6.97
N ASP A 244 5.69 7.43 -8.23
CA ASP A 244 5.37 8.27 -9.37
C ASP A 244 4.08 7.80 -10.09
N GLN A 245 3.90 8.20 -11.36
CA GLN A 245 2.77 7.79 -12.18
C GLN A 245 2.65 6.29 -12.44
N SER A 246 3.69 5.51 -12.14
CA SER A 246 3.69 4.06 -12.32
C SER A 246 2.95 3.31 -11.21
N TYR A 247 2.55 4.02 -10.15
CA TYR A 247 1.85 3.45 -9.00
C TYR A 247 0.35 3.73 -9.07
N ILE A 248 -0.44 2.67 -9.08
CA ILE A 248 -1.92 2.70 -9.14
C ILE A 248 -2.48 2.21 -7.80
N PRO A 249 -2.81 3.10 -6.85
CA PRO A 249 -3.33 2.71 -5.55
C PRO A 249 -4.75 2.16 -5.64
N LEU A 250 -5.03 1.11 -4.88
CA LEU A 250 -6.34 0.48 -4.73
C LEU A 250 -6.98 0.81 -3.38
N ALA A 251 -6.19 0.69 -2.30
CA ALA A 251 -6.63 1.02 -0.95
C ALA A 251 -5.50 1.60 -0.12
N SER A 252 -5.81 2.54 0.77
CA SER A 252 -4.88 3.10 1.74
C SER A 252 -5.51 3.14 3.13
N HIS A 253 -4.75 2.77 4.18
CA HIS A 253 -5.25 2.76 5.55
C HIS A 253 -4.09 2.80 6.56
N PRO A 254 -4.25 3.38 7.77
CA PRO A 254 -3.22 3.29 8.82
C PRO A 254 -2.97 1.85 9.32
N ASP A 255 -3.94 0.95 9.21
CA ASP A 255 -3.81 -0.48 9.47
C ASP A 255 -3.71 -1.26 8.15
N PRO A 256 -2.59 -1.95 7.85
CA PRO A 256 -2.40 -2.70 6.61
C PRO A 256 -3.47 -3.75 6.32
N LYS A 257 -4.03 -4.37 7.35
CA LYS A 257 -5.08 -5.41 7.22
C LYS A 257 -6.35 -4.88 6.55
N ARG A 258 -6.56 -3.55 6.58
CA ARG A 258 -7.70 -2.89 5.94
C ARG A 258 -7.50 -2.61 4.46
N THR A 259 -6.30 -2.84 3.93
CA THR A 259 -5.97 -2.62 2.50
C THR A 259 -5.98 -3.91 1.68
N LEU A 260 -6.33 -5.06 2.27
CA LEU A 260 -6.42 -6.33 1.55
C LEU A 260 -7.40 -6.22 0.39
N PRO A 261 -7.03 -6.65 -0.83
CA PRO A 261 -7.85 -6.50 -2.04
C PRO A 261 -9.20 -7.21 -1.96
N VAL A 262 -9.25 -8.34 -1.28
CA VAL A 262 -10.47 -9.12 -1.06
C VAL A 262 -10.65 -9.35 0.44
N GLN A 263 -11.78 -8.94 0.97
CA GLN A 263 -12.14 -9.14 2.37
C GLN A 263 -13.52 -9.78 2.42
N GLY A 264 -13.62 -10.93 3.05
CA GLY A 264 -14.89 -11.66 3.16
C GLY A 264 -14.78 -12.85 4.08
N SER A 265 -15.85 -13.61 4.15
CA SER A 265 -15.92 -14.87 4.92
C SER A 265 -16.80 -15.86 4.21
N TYR A 266 -16.73 -17.10 4.63
CA TYR A 266 -17.62 -18.16 4.18
C TYR A 266 -18.15 -18.97 5.37
N ILE A 267 -19.27 -19.64 5.17
CA ILE A 267 -19.87 -20.57 6.11
C ILE A 267 -19.64 -21.99 5.57
N GLY A 268 -18.99 -22.81 6.38
CA GLY A 268 -18.61 -24.19 6.07
C GLY A 268 -17.34 -24.59 6.83
N SER A 269 -16.97 -25.85 6.74
CA SER A 269 -15.75 -26.41 7.34
C SER A 269 -14.61 -26.60 6.33
N ALA A 270 -14.71 -25.99 5.17
CA ALA A 270 -13.71 -26.07 4.11
C ALA A 270 -12.40 -25.35 4.48
N THR A 271 -11.31 -25.85 3.95
CA THR A 271 -10.06 -25.11 3.85
C THR A 271 -10.00 -24.36 2.52
N SER A 272 -9.39 -23.16 2.53
CA SER A 272 -9.25 -22.35 1.31
C SER A 272 -7.80 -22.32 0.84
N GLN A 273 -7.63 -22.30 -0.48
CA GLN A 273 -6.36 -22.00 -1.13
C GLN A 273 -6.53 -20.74 -1.96
N LEU A 274 -5.56 -19.83 -1.89
CA LEU A 274 -5.53 -18.58 -2.64
C LEU A 274 -4.46 -18.62 -3.73
N VAL A 275 -4.85 -18.27 -4.94
CA VAL A 275 -3.93 -17.99 -6.04
C VAL A 275 -4.24 -16.58 -6.56
N THR A 276 -3.23 -15.70 -6.57
CA THR A 276 -3.33 -14.37 -7.17
C THR A 276 -2.29 -14.23 -8.26
N ARG A 277 -2.69 -13.64 -9.38
CA ARG A 277 -1.79 -13.30 -10.49
C ARG A 277 -2.12 -11.89 -10.98
N VAL A 278 -1.07 -11.10 -11.18
CA VAL A 278 -1.16 -9.76 -11.75
C VAL A 278 -0.19 -9.68 -12.92
N ASP A 279 -0.63 -9.10 -14.01
CA ASP A 279 0.19 -8.84 -15.19
C ASP A 279 0.02 -7.37 -15.57
N VAL A 280 1.14 -6.66 -15.70
CA VAL A 280 1.14 -5.24 -16.08
C VAL A 280 1.95 -5.07 -17.34
N LYS A 281 1.32 -4.61 -18.42
CA LYS A 281 1.93 -4.48 -19.74
C LYS A 281 1.92 -3.05 -20.24
N LEU A 282 3.04 -2.64 -20.80
CA LEU A 282 3.10 -1.41 -21.59
C LEU A 282 2.43 -1.63 -22.95
N LEU A 283 1.35 -0.90 -23.22
CA LEU A 283 0.68 -0.94 -24.52
C LEU A 283 1.27 0.10 -25.51
N HIS A 284 1.58 1.29 -25.00
CA HIS A 284 2.14 2.37 -25.81
C HIS A 284 2.86 3.40 -24.93
N LYS A 285 4.03 3.88 -25.45
CA LYS A 285 4.82 4.93 -24.78
C LYS A 285 4.21 6.31 -24.95
#